data_e345dbea1ca00deefc5bee8ef97eaaa3
#
_entry.id   e345dbea1ca00deefc5bee8ef97eaaa3
#
_cell.length_a   1.000
_cell.length_b   1.000
_cell.length_c   1.000
_cell.angle_alpha   90.00
_cell.angle_beta   90.00
_cell.angle_gamma   90.00
#
_symmetry.space_group_name_H-M   'P 1'
#
loop_
_entity.id
_entity.type
_entity.pdbx_description
1 polymer ?
#
loop_
_entity_poly.entity_id
_entity_poly.type
_entity_poly.pdbx_seq_one_letter_code
_entity_poly.pdbx_strand_id
1 'polypeptide(L)'
;MHTRFEIATRGPGLYEFTRDVAAWVSHNTCDEALLTLMVQHTSASLLIQENADPEVRSDLTEFFHRLVPPTSDPTMAYLTHTYEGPDDMPAHIKSALLPVNLQILVISGRLMLGTWQGIYLFEHRAAPHHREVVALLR
;
A
#
# COMPACT_ATOMS: atom_id res chain seq x y z
N MET A 1 7.56 -14.66 14.31
CA MET A 1 8.66 -14.23 13.42
C MET A 1 8.28 -12.96 12.70
N HIS A 2 9.19 -12.04 12.51
CA HIS A 2 8.90 -10.75 11.86
C HIS A 2 10.04 -10.30 10.94
N THR A 3 9.71 -9.41 10.02
CA THR A 3 10.68 -8.73 9.16
C THR A 3 10.15 -7.35 8.74
N ARG A 4 10.94 -6.63 7.96
CA ARG A 4 10.57 -5.35 7.34
C ARG A 4 10.83 -5.42 5.85
N PHE A 5 9.92 -4.89 5.07
CA PHE A 5 10.09 -4.63 3.65
C PHE A 5 10.23 -3.13 3.43
N GLU A 6 11.23 -2.75 2.67
CA GLU A 6 11.45 -1.37 2.28
C GLU A 6 11.06 -1.21 0.80
N ILE A 7 10.14 -0.30 0.53
CA ILE A 7 9.64 -0.03 -0.82
C ILE A 7 10.02 1.40 -1.21
N ALA A 8 10.87 1.54 -2.23
CA ALA A 8 11.21 2.83 -2.81
C ALA A 8 10.10 3.26 -3.77
N THR A 9 9.59 4.47 -3.60
CA THR A 9 8.53 5.03 -4.43
C THR A 9 9.00 6.27 -5.18
N ARG A 10 8.31 6.60 -6.29
CA ARG A 10 8.61 7.73 -7.16
C ARG A 10 7.38 8.58 -7.47
N GLY A 11 6.46 8.67 -6.53
CA GLY A 11 5.21 9.38 -6.71
C GLY A 11 4.00 8.49 -6.55
N PRO A 12 2.78 9.03 -6.73
CA PRO A 12 1.55 8.30 -6.47
C PRO A 12 1.41 7.06 -7.37
N GLY A 13 0.97 5.97 -6.79
CA GLY A 13 0.72 4.75 -7.51
C GLY A 13 0.82 3.50 -6.65
N LEU A 14 0.54 2.37 -7.27
CA LEU A 14 0.59 1.05 -6.65
C LEU A 14 1.92 0.37 -6.98
N TYR A 15 2.67 0.02 -5.94
CA TYR A 15 3.97 -0.63 -6.01
C TYR A 15 3.85 -2.06 -5.49
N GLU A 16 3.94 -3.04 -6.40
CA GLU A 16 3.80 -4.45 -6.04
C GLU A 16 5.05 -4.98 -5.35
N PHE A 17 4.87 -5.71 -4.23
CA PHE A 17 5.95 -6.38 -3.52
C PHE A 17 5.58 -7.82 -3.12
N THR A 18 4.65 -8.43 -3.84
CA THR A 18 4.18 -9.81 -3.61
C THR A 18 5.32 -10.82 -3.60
N ARG A 19 6.27 -10.71 -4.55
CA ARG A 19 7.37 -11.65 -4.69
C ARG A 19 8.25 -11.71 -3.45
N ASP A 20 8.60 -10.56 -2.89
CA ASP A 20 9.45 -10.48 -1.69
C ASP A 20 8.75 -11.06 -0.48
N VAL A 21 7.45 -10.77 -0.33
CA VAL A 21 6.63 -11.31 0.76
C VAL A 21 6.50 -12.84 0.62
N ALA A 22 6.19 -13.34 -0.57
CA ALA A 22 6.03 -14.77 -0.83
C ALA A 22 7.34 -15.53 -0.57
N ALA A 23 8.47 -14.98 -1.00
CA ALA A 23 9.78 -15.56 -0.77
C ALA A 23 10.10 -15.64 0.74
N TRP A 24 9.86 -14.56 1.48
CA TRP A 24 10.10 -14.55 2.92
C TRP A 24 9.21 -15.57 3.64
N VAL A 25 7.93 -15.63 3.30
CA VAL A 25 6.98 -16.58 3.91
C VAL A 25 7.43 -18.02 3.64
N SER A 26 7.74 -18.38 2.40
CA SER A 26 8.12 -19.74 2.03
C SER A 26 9.44 -20.20 2.67
N HIS A 27 10.35 -19.27 3.00
CA HIS A 27 11.59 -19.58 3.71
C HIS A 27 11.40 -19.77 5.22
N ASN A 28 10.29 -19.30 5.77
CA ASN A 28 10.11 -19.24 7.22
C ASN A 28 9.01 -20.15 7.75
N THR A 29 8.15 -20.68 6.89
CA THR A 29 7.16 -21.68 7.28
C THR A 29 6.79 -22.60 6.15
N CYS A 30 6.46 -23.84 6.47
CA CYS A 30 5.80 -24.81 5.58
C CYS A 30 4.40 -25.20 6.08
N ASP A 31 3.98 -24.61 7.19
CA ASP A 31 2.73 -24.92 7.87
C ASP A 31 1.64 -23.88 7.57
N GLU A 32 0.53 -24.00 8.28
CA GLU A 32 -0.51 -22.96 8.32
C GLU A 32 -0.06 -21.81 9.20
N ALA A 33 -0.29 -20.59 8.73
CA ALA A 33 0.08 -19.38 9.46
C ALA A 33 -0.82 -18.21 9.04
N LEU A 34 -0.76 -17.15 9.82
CA LEU A 34 -1.34 -15.86 9.48
C LEU A 34 -0.23 -14.82 9.27
N LEU A 35 -0.18 -14.27 8.08
CA LEU A 35 0.67 -13.14 7.78
C LEU A 35 -0.09 -11.84 8.05
N THR A 36 0.50 -10.96 8.86
CA THR A 36 0.02 -9.60 9.04
C THR A 36 1.07 -8.63 8.49
N LEU A 37 0.63 -7.70 7.66
CA LEU A 37 1.44 -6.60 7.13
C LEU A 37 0.90 -5.28 7.68
N MET A 38 1.79 -4.35 8.04
CA MET A 38 1.42 -3.01 8.48
C MET A 38 2.38 -1.97 7.91
N VAL A 39 1.85 -0.97 7.20
CA VAL A 39 2.64 0.18 6.77
C VAL A 39 2.84 1.16 7.93
N GLN A 40 4.09 1.58 8.15
CA GLN A 40 4.43 2.47 9.27
C GLN A 40 4.49 3.95 8.85
N HIS A 41 3.50 4.38 8.06
CA HIS A 41 3.41 5.74 7.52
C HIS A 41 1.96 6.21 7.50
N THR A 42 1.77 7.53 7.50
CA THR A 42 0.45 8.17 7.50
C THR A 42 0.05 8.71 6.13
N SER A 43 0.84 8.46 5.09
CA SER A 43 0.61 8.94 3.72
C SER A 43 0.82 7.88 2.65
N ALA A 44 0.70 6.62 3.04
CA ALA A 44 0.71 5.45 2.17
C ALA A 44 -0.25 4.39 2.73
N SER A 45 -0.70 3.47 1.89
CA SER A 45 -1.66 2.42 2.24
C SER A 45 -1.22 1.07 1.69
N LEU A 46 -1.90 0.01 2.11
CA LEU A 46 -1.68 -1.35 1.61
C LEU A 46 -2.95 -1.85 0.92
N LEU A 47 -2.79 -2.48 -0.23
CA LEU A 47 -3.89 -3.10 -0.96
C LEU A 47 -3.54 -4.51 -1.41
N ILE A 48 -4.55 -5.36 -1.48
CA ILE A 48 -4.55 -6.55 -2.32
C ILE A 48 -5.41 -6.21 -3.52
N GLN A 49 -4.81 -6.26 -4.73
CA GLN A 49 -5.48 -5.81 -5.94
C GLN A 49 -4.97 -6.59 -7.14
N GLU A 50 -5.66 -6.47 -8.27
CA GLU A 50 -5.31 -7.13 -9.51
C GLU A 50 -3.92 -6.76 -10.00
N ASN A 51 -3.15 -7.76 -10.43
CA ASN A 51 -1.77 -7.60 -10.89
C ASN A 51 -1.54 -7.98 -12.37
N ALA A 52 -2.59 -8.35 -13.09
CA ALA A 52 -2.47 -8.77 -14.49
C ALA A 52 -2.51 -7.57 -15.45
N ASP A 53 -3.52 -6.70 -15.32
CA ASP A 53 -3.72 -5.54 -16.19
C ASP A 53 -3.17 -4.27 -15.53
N PRO A 54 -2.10 -3.67 -16.10
CA PRO A 54 -1.55 -2.43 -15.55
C PRO A 54 -2.54 -1.25 -15.59
N GLU A 55 -3.57 -1.28 -16.42
CA GLU A 55 -4.59 -0.24 -16.47
C GLU A 55 -5.41 -0.17 -15.18
N VAL A 56 -5.60 -1.30 -14.47
CA VAL A 56 -6.27 -1.29 -13.16
C VAL A 56 -5.52 -0.40 -12.17
N ARG A 57 -4.20 -0.48 -12.14
CA ARG A 57 -3.36 0.35 -11.26
C ARG A 57 -3.44 1.84 -11.61
N SER A 58 -3.36 2.16 -12.90
CA SER A 58 -3.44 3.55 -13.35
C SER A 58 -4.84 4.14 -13.13
N ASP A 59 -5.89 3.37 -13.36
CA ASP A 59 -7.28 3.80 -13.13
C ASP A 59 -7.55 4.02 -11.65
N LEU A 60 -7.09 3.14 -10.76
CA LEU A 60 -7.22 3.32 -9.32
C LEU A 60 -6.47 4.57 -8.84
N THR A 61 -5.26 4.78 -9.32
CA THR A 61 -4.46 5.96 -8.98
C THR A 61 -5.19 7.24 -9.38
N GLU A 62 -5.71 7.30 -10.60
CA GLU A 62 -6.45 8.45 -11.11
C GLU A 62 -7.79 8.63 -10.38
N PHE A 63 -8.50 7.54 -10.09
CA PHE A 63 -9.74 7.60 -9.32
C PHE A 63 -9.53 8.27 -7.96
N PHE A 64 -8.53 7.84 -7.21
CA PHE A 64 -8.24 8.42 -5.90
C PHE A 64 -7.70 9.84 -5.98
N HIS A 65 -6.97 10.18 -7.05
CA HIS A 65 -6.56 11.56 -7.30
C HIS A 65 -7.76 12.48 -7.49
N ARG A 66 -8.79 12.03 -8.19
CA ARG A 66 -10.03 12.80 -8.41
C ARG A 66 -10.94 12.80 -7.18
N LEU A 67 -11.00 11.70 -6.45
CA LEU A 67 -11.81 11.62 -5.23
C LEU A 67 -11.26 12.54 -4.13
N VAL A 68 -9.95 12.62 -4.00
CA VAL A 68 -9.25 13.44 -3.01
C VAL A 68 -8.20 14.28 -3.74
N PRO A 69 -8.62 15.42 -4.34
CA PRO A 69 -7.71 16.24 -5.13
C PRO A 69 -6.72 17.02 -4.25
N PRO A 70 -5.70 17.66 -4.85
CA PRO A 70 -4.78 18.54 -4.12
C PRO A 70 -5.48 19.68 -3.38
N THR A 71 -4.83 20.22 -2.36
CA THR A 71 -5.39 21.35 -1.57
C THR A 71 -5.54 22.63 -2.38
N SER A 72 -4.90 22.74 -3.54
CA SER A 72 -5.10 23.82 -4.51
C SER A 72 -6.45 23.78 -5.21
N ASP A 73 -7.15 22.63 -5.16
CA ASP A 73 -8.51 22.53 -5.70
C ASP A 73 -9.49 23.31 -4.81
N PRO A 74 -10.39 24.13 -5.41
CA PRO A 74 -11.34 24.93 -4.64
C PRO A 74 -12.23 24.13 -3.68
N THR A 75 -12.55 22.87 -4.01
CA THR A 75 -13.36 21.99 -3.16
C THR A 75 -12.64 21.59 -1.88
N MET A 76 -11.32 21.77 -1.81
CA MET A 76 -10.47 21.44 -0.66
C MET A 76 -10.09 22.67 0.17
N ALA A 77 -10.67 23.84 -0.10
CA ALA A 77 -10.32 25.11 0.55
C ALA A 77 -10.58 25.13 2.06
N TYR A 78 -11.42 24.23 2.59
CA TYR A 78 -11.72 24.11 4.01
C TYR A 78 -10.59 23.47 4.83
N LEU A 79 -9.61 22.84 4.18
CA LEU A 79 -8.50 22.17 4.86
C LEU A 79 -7.49 23.19 5.41
N THR A 80 -6.97 22.93 6.60
CA THR A 80 -6.04 23.83 7.28
C THR A 80 -4.59 23.33 7.31
N HIS A 81 -4.37 22.03 7.23
CA HIS A 81 -3.04 21.42 7.16
C HIS A 81 -2.51 21.47 5.73
N THR A 82 -1.96 22.63 5.34
CA THR A 82 -1.56 22.90 3.93
C THR A 82 -0.10 23.30 3.75
N TYR A 83 0.70 23.31 4.83
CA TYR A 83 2.07 23.84 4.82
C TYR A 83 3.13 22.80 4.44
N GLU A 84 2.76 21.55 4.21
CA GLU A 84 3.68 20.47 3.76
C GLU A 84 3.47 20.10 2.29
N GLY A 85 2.92 21.00 1.49
CA GLY A 85 2.64 20.81 0.09
C GLY A 85 1.17 20.50 -0.21
N PRO A 86 0.74 20.66 -1.47
CA PRO A 86 -0.66 20.49 -1.86
C PRO A 86 -1.13 19.03 -1.84
N ASP A 87 -0.21 18.08 -1.77
CA ASP A 87 -0.46 16.64 -1.80
C ASP A 87 -0.48 15.99 -0.41
N ASP A 88 -0.03 16.69 0.64
CA ASP A 88 0.16 16.08 1.96
C ASP A 88 -1.18 15.78 2.66
N MET A 89 -2.03 16.76 2.87
CA MET A 89 -3.33 16.49 3.52
C MET A 89 -4.20 15.54 2.71
N PRO A 90 -4.29 15.64 1.37
CA PRO A 90 -4.92 14.60 0.56
C PRO A 90 -4.36 13.21 0.76
N ALA A 91 -3.05 13.07 0.94
CA ALA A 91 -2.41 11.78 1.22
C ALA A 91 -2.87 11.22 2.58
N HIS A 92 -2.99 12.05 3.60
CA HIS A 92 -3.54 11.64 4.90
C HIS A 92 -5.00 11.19 4.79
N ILE A 93 -5.82 11.87 3.99
CA ILE A 93 -7.22 11.51 3.76
C ILE A 93 -7.30 10.14 3.07
N LYS A 94 -6.51 9.92 2.03
CA LYS A 94 -6.44 8.62 1.34
C LYS A 94 -6.04 7.50 2.29
N SER A 95 -5.03 7.74 3.13
CA SER A 95 -4.61 6.76 4.14
C SER A 95 -5.69 6.49 5.19
N ALA A 96 -6.54 7.46 5.50
CA ALA A 96 -7.69 7.27 6.39
C ALA A 96 -8.82 6.45 5.74
N LEU A 97 -8.95 6.51 4.43
CA LEU A 97 -9.97 5.77 3.67
C LEU A 97 -9.54 4.35 3.33
N LEU A 98 -8.24 4.11 3.16
CA LEU A 98 -7.68 2.87 2.63
C LEU A 98 -6.98 2.07 3.74
N PRO A 99 -6.82 0.73 3.57
CA PRO A 99 -6.17 -0.09 4.57
C PRO A 99 -4.72 0.32 4.82
N VAL A 100 -4.30 0.27 6.07
CA VAL A 100 -2.90 0.43 6.48
C VAL A 100 -2.28 -0.89 6.95
N ASN A 101 -3.10 -1.92 7.05
CA ASN A 101 -2.67 -3.28 7.36
C ASN A 101 -3.44 -4.28 6.50
N LEU A 102 -2.86 -5.46 6.35
CA LEU A 102 -3.45 -6.59 5.64
C LEU A 102 -3.22 -7.85 6.45
N GLN A 103 -4.19 -8.78 6.38
CA GLN A 103 -4.02 -10.14 6.84
C GLN A 103 -4.19 -11.11 5.67
N ILE A 104 -3.26 -12.05 5.55
CA ILE A 104 -3.24 -13.03 4.46
C ILE A 104 -3.03 -14.41 5.07
N LEU A 105 -3.89 -15.34 4.71
CA LEU A 105 -3.74 -16.74 5.12
C LEU A 105 -2.54 -17.37 4.40
N VAL A 106 -1.82 -18.19 5.14
CA VAL A 106 -0.69 -18.99 4.63
C VAL A 106 -1.01 -20.46 4.85
N ILE A 107 -0.93 -21.27 3.82
CA ILE A 107 -1.14 -22.72 3.88
C ILE A 107 -0.01 -23.39 3.13
N SER A 108 0.64 -24.34 3.77
CA SER A 108 1.79 -25.08 3.21
C SER A 108 2.89 -24.14 2.68
N GLY A 109 3.16 -23.06 3.44
CA GLY A 109 4.18 -22.08 3.11
C GLY A 109 3.84 -21.15 1.93
N ARG A 110 2.58 -21.11 1.50
CA ARG A 110 2.12 -20.30 0.39
C ARG A 110 1.08 -19.29 0.82
N LEU A 111 1.20 -18.06 0.31
CA LEU A 111 0.18 -17.04 0.45
C LEU A 111 -1.10 -17.50 -0.27
N MET A 112 -2.23 -17.47 0.42
CA MET A 112 -3.53 -17.86 -0.13
C MET A 112 -4.16 -16.71 -0.91
N LEU A 113 -3.41 -16.17 -1.86
CA LEU A 113 -3.89 -15.17 -2.81
C LEU A 113 -4.54 -15.84 -4.01
N GLY A 114 -5.55 -15.18 -4.57
CA GLY A 114 -6.11 -15.58 -5.86
C GLY A 114 -5.10 -15.38 -7.00
N THR A 115 -5.36 -15.97 -8.15
CA THR A 115 -4.48 -15.95 -9.33
C THR A 115 -4.10 -14.52 -9.75
N TRP A 116 -5.02 -13.57 -9.61
CA TRP A 116 -4.84 -12.19 -10.06
C TRP A 116 -4.56 -11.21 -8.91
N GLN A 117 -4.41 -11.71 -7.68
CA GLN A 117 -4.16 -10.85 -6.53
C GLN A 117 -2.68 -10.62 -6.30
N GLY A 118 -2.29 -9.37 -6.14
CA GLY A 118 -0.97 -8.96 -5.71
C GLY A 118 -1.05 -8.08 -4.47
N ILE A 119 0.05 -8.01 -3.74
CA ILE A 119 0.22 -7.16 -2.57
C ILE A 119 0.88 -5.87 -3.02
N TYR A 120 0.24 -4.74 -2.72
CA TYR A 120 0.69 -3.42 -3.14
C TYR A 120 0.86 -2.45 -1.98
N LEU A 121 1.91 -1.65 -2.05
CA LEU A 121 1.96 -0.37 -1.37
C LEU A 121 1.33 0.69 -2.29
N PHE A 122 0.36 1.43 -1.79
CA PHE A 122 -0.23 2.57 -2.49
C PHE A 122 0.38 3.85 -1.95
N GLU A 123 1.27 4.48 -2.74
CA GLU A 123 1.91 5.75 -2.41
C GLU A 123 0.97 6.91 -2.73
N HIS A 124 0.82 7.83 -1.79
CA HIS A 124 -0.07 8.99 -1.96
C HIS A 124 0.67 10.32 -2.09
N ARG A 125 1.99 10.35 -1.86
CA ARG A 125 2.81 11.55 -1.98
C ARG A 125 3.43 11.69 -3.38
N ALA A 126 3.62 12.93 -3.83
CA ALA A 126 4.25 13.23 -5.11
C ALA A 126 5.76 13.04 -5.11
N ALA A 127 6.44 13.35 -3.99
CA ALA A 127 7.88 13.18 -3.87
C ALA A 127 8.26 11.70 -3.68
N PRO A 128 9.46 11.29 -4.11
CA PRO A 128 10.00 9.96 -3.82
C PRO A 128 10.12 9.71 -2.32
N HIS A 129 9.83 8.50 -1.89
CA HIS A 129 9.94 8.07 -0.49
C HIS A 129 10.52 6.67 -0.38
N HIS A 130 11.02 6.34 0.81
CA HIS A 130 11.29 4.98 1.25
C HIS A 130 10.22 4.62 2.28
N ARG A 131 9.36 3.66 1.91
CA ARG A 131 8.26 3.22 2.78
C ARG A 131 8.61 1.91 3.45
N GLU A 132 8.32 1.82 4.74
CA GLU A 132 8.53 0.59 5.52
C GLU A 132 7.21 -0.11 5.80
N VAL A 133 7.21 -1.43 5.55
CA VAL A 133 6.11 -2.33 5.88
C VAL A 133 6.63 -3.41 6.82
N VAL A 134 6.08 -3.48 8.01
CA VAL A 134 6.40 -4.53 8.98
C VAL A 134 5.54 -5.75 8.68
N ALA A 135 6.16 -6.92 8.73
CA ALA A 135 5.50 -8.21 8.55
C ALA A 135 5.65 -9.06 9.82
N LEU A 136 4.56 -9.64 10.25
CA LEU A 136 4.52 -10.64 11.32
C LEU A 136 3.89 -11.92 10.78
N LEU A 137 4.58 -13.04 10.99
CA LEU A 137 4.11 -14.38 10.61
C LEU A 137 3.97 -15.23 11.88
N ARG A 138 2.79 -15.76 12.12
CA ARG A 138 2.50 -16.63 13.27
C ARG A 138 1.36 -17.61 12.99
#